data_10ae43b0f38abe57883f5c161b49aa33
#
_entry.id   10ae43b0f38abe57883f5c161b49aa33
#
_cell.length_a   1.000
_cell.length_b   1.000
_cell.length_c   1.000
_cell.angle_alpha   90.00
_cell.angle_beta   90.00
_cell.angle_gamma   90.00
#
_symmetry.space_group_name_H-M   'P 1'
#
loop_
_entity.id
_entity.type
_entity.pdbx_description
1 polymer ?
#
loop_
_entity_poly.entity_id
_entity_poly.type
_entity_poly.pdbx_seq_one_letter_code
_entity_poly.pdbx_strand_id
1 'polypeptide(L)'
;MVRLSSIPKNTLIRDLPDEDKMRLALQWLRENPTETPTTAARCHGIRVEGSVRQAWRREKKRNERQKKSAGGAGINKILSPDQHQALLRYAADHATGGGMGATKQMMFSCAMWLRAQEGKTVPSWRWFQTWLKNTPELHTIKTKPIARHRVDMHTENDLRQWFEKEYRPALEYTGVRSGKYIHNMDEKGCRIACPAGQEVVVPIGIKEMYVGVPENRLSLTIIESVSADGKAIPPIVIVPGETIMESWFHENMTGHEVVTVSPSGYINEEICIRWLDHFIKHNNCGPDKPWRILLMDGATCHDAPEFILRAKMNRIWIVKFPSHQTHLIQPLDVGCFRAWKAFQQKCIMNAIRSHEAEYNVQSFFRDLPKIRERTFTARTIKHSFQNAGMWPVSFSAVKKKLAEYGKKKKKDTGLEFLEYGSESESEPEVEGEEGREFESEPEPDADPCLMEEYPLPPIPLNRPSSYDECYSALRSINDKVQEALSSPSRAQYNVITKSTGVFLMRGSLHEMEVAQARAGAIQTHKRKLNARKSLGKGGSILARDALQKIKDKRRQEADDKLKRAKKAITVAENKAKNALRDRGVRARKDEKARQSLH
;
A
#
# COMPACT_ATOMS: atom_id res chain seq x y z
N MET A 1 -1.39 20.60 -39.04
CA MET A 1 -0.65 21.51 -39.97
C MET A 1 0.62 21.98 -39.23
N VAL A 2 1.75 21.34 -39.46
CA VAL A 2 3.05 21.79 -38.92
C VAL A 2 3.64 22.76 -39.94
N ARG A 3 3.95 23.97 -39.49
CA ARG A 3 4.36 25.10 -40.34
C ARG A 3 5.69 24.82 -41.07
N LEU A 4 5.70 25.04 -42.36
CA LEU A 4 6.84 25.01 -43.30
C LEU A 4 7.83 26.18 -43.11
N SER A 5 7.96 26.74 -41.90
CA SER A 5 8.68 28.01 -41.65
C SER A 5 10.12 27.90 -41.18
N SER A 6 10.78 26.74 -41.30
CA SER A 6 12.13 26.56 -40.75
C SER A 6 13.24 26.24 -41.77
N ILE A 7 13.00 26.30 -43.06
CA ILE A 7 14.07 26.13 -44.05
C ILE A 7 14.49 27.53 -44.52
N PRO A 8 15.77 27.93 -44.33
CA PRO A 8 16.28 29.21 -44.83
C PRO A 8 16.13 29.27 -46.36
N LYS A 9 15.64 30.41 -46.89
CA LYS A 9 15.33 30.62 -48.30
C LYS A 9 16.49 30.43 -49.29
N ASN A 10 17.72 30.20 -48.82
CA ASN A 10 18.94 30.05 -49.64
C ASN A 10 19.62 28.67 -49.46
N THR A 11 18.97 27.66 -48.88
CA THR A 11 19.59 26.34 -48.70
C THR A 11 19.39 25.52 -49.95
N LEU A 12 20.47 25.08 -50.62
CA LEU A 12 20.38 24.18 -51.76
C LEU A 12 19.82 22.81 -51.30
N ILE A 13 18.92 22.23 -52.10
CA ILE A 13 18.28 20.92 -51.81
C ILE A 13 19.33 19.82 -51.50
N ARG A 14 20.53 19.96 -52.07
CA ARG A 14 21.63 19.01 -51.83
C ARG A 14 22.12 18.97 -50.36
N ASP A 15 22.01 20.06 -49.64
CA ASP A 15 22.56 20.25 -48.30
C ASP A 15 21.54 19.97 -47.19
N LEU A 16 20.32 19.59 -47.56
CA LEU A 16 19.26 19.23 -46.59
C LEU A 16 19.47 17.84 -46.00
N PRO A 17 19.06 17.59 -44.77
CA PRO A 17 18.96 16.25 -44.21
C PRO A 17 18.06 15.33 -45.04
N ASP A 18 18.37 14.04 -45.06
CA ASP A 18 17.62 13.07 -45.85
C ASP A 18 16.12 12.99 -45.51
N GLU A 19 15.76 13.28 -44.24
CA GLU A 19 14.34 13.38 -43.80
C GLU A 19 13.61 14.56 -44.47
N ASP A 20 14.26 15.71 -44.58
CA ASP A 20 13.70 16.91 -45.21
C ASP A 20 13.61 16.75 -46.71
N LYS A 21 14.61 16.13 -47.37
CA LYS A 21 14.54 15.73 -48.79
C LYS A 21 13.37 14.80 -49.03
N MET A 22 13.15 13.80 -48.20
CA MET A 22 12.04 12.89 -48.29
C MET A 22 10.68 13.60 -48.18
N ARG A 23 10.56 14.52 -47.24
CA ARG A 23 9.35 15.32 -47.04
C ARG A 23 9.03 16.19 -48.26
N LEU A 24 10.04 16.87 -48.81
CA LEU A 24 9.88 17.67 -50.03
C LEU A 24 9.52 16.82 -51.24
N ALA A 25 10.14 15.65 -51.43
CA ALA A 25 9.83 14.72 -52.51
C ALA A 25 8.39 14.20 -52.42
N LEU A 26 7.87 13.91 -51.23
CA LEU A 26 6.48 13.50 -51.02
C LEU A 26 5.51 14.67 -51.26
N GLN A 27 5.86 15.90 -50.89
CA GLN A 27 5.08 17.08 -51.16
C GLN A 27 5.00 17.34 -52.69
N TRP A 28 6.14 17.28 -53.36
CA TRP A 28 6.20 17.44 -54.83
C TRP A 28 5.33 16.40 -55.56
N LEU A 29 5.29 15.14 -55.10
CA LEU A 29 4.40 14.10 -55.66
C LEU A 29 2.92 14.37 -55.44
N ARG A 30 2.55 15.10 -54.41
CA ARG A 30 1.15 15.53 -54.19
C ARG A 30 0.74 16.62 -55.14
N GLU A 31 1.69 17.52 -55.45
CA GLU A 31 1.49 18.65 -56.35
C GLU A 31 1.57 18.21 -57.83
N ASN A 32 2.29 17.10 -58.13
CA ASN A 32 2.47 16.56 -59.49
C ASN A 32 2.00 15.09 -59.56
N PRO A 33 0.70 14.82 -59.57
CA PRO A 33 0.13 13.46 -59.45
C PRO A 33 0.42 12.54 -60.64
N THR A 34 0.84 13.07 -61.78
CA THR A 34 1.22 12.31 -62.96
C THR A 34 2.67 11.80 -62.95
N GLU A 35 3.49 12.35 -62.05
CA GLU A 35 4.89 12.04 -61.93
C GLU A 35 5.19 10.79 -61.09
N THR A 36 6.37 10.19 -61.29
CA THR A 36 6.73 8.94 -60.63
C THR A 36 7.55 9.20 -59.35
N PRO A 37 7.48 8.31 -58.33
CA PRO A 37 8.34 8.42 -57.14
C PRO A 37 9.84 8.38 -57.48
N THR A 38 10.23 7.79 -58.58
CA THR A 38 11.60 7.74 -59.08
C THR A 38 12.04 9.12 -59.57
N THR A 39 11.19 9.84 -60.29
CA THR A 39 11.42 11.23 -60.71
C THR A 39 11.58 12.14 -59.48
N ALA A 40 10.70 12.01 -58.50
CA ALA A 40 10.76 12.79 -57.27
C ALA A 40 12.07 12.55 -56.50
N ALA A 41 12.54 11.29 -56.40
CA ALA A 41 13.80 10.95 -55.76
C ALA A 41 15.01 11.63 -56.41
N ARG A 42 15.04 11.64 -57.77
CA ARG A 42 16.11 12.27 -58.52
C ARG A 42 16.11 13.79 -58.40
N CYS A 43 14.93 14.41 -58.50
CA CYS A 43 14.76 15.87 -58.34
C CYS A 43 15.21 16.37 -56.95
N HIS A 44 15.05 15.56 -55.91
CA HIS A 44 15.39 15.93 -54.55
C HIS A 44 16.70 15.30 -54.04
N GLY A 45 17.48 14.67 -54.94
CA GLY A 45 18.80 14.15 -54.62
C GLY A 45 18.82 13.01 -53.59
N ILE A 46 17.77 12.17 -53.58
CA ILE A 46 17.66 11.01 -52.69
C ILE A 46 18.33 9.80 -53.34
N ARG A 47 19.41 9.30 -52.73
CA ARG A 47 20.22 8.22 -53.32
C ARG A 47 19.48 6.87 -53.45
N VAL A 48 18.56 6.59 -52.54
CA VAL A 48 17.79 5.34 -52.52
C VAL A 48 16.38 5.59 -53.07
N GLU A 49 16.21 5.46 -54.37
CA GLU A 49 14.91 5.69 -55.06
C GLU A 49 13.76 4.83 -54.47
N GLY A 50 14.08 3.60 -54.01
CA GLY A 50 13.11 2.70 -53.40
C GLY A 50 12.48 3.23 -52.10
N SER A 51 13.16 4.10 -51.35
CA SER A 51 12.67 4.68 -50.11
C SER A 51 11.50 5.65 -50.37
N VAL A 52 11.57 6.50 -51.43
CA VAL A 52 10.48 7.42 -51.82
C VAL A 52 9.28 6.63 -52.31
N ARG A 53 9.50 5.56 -53.13
CA ARG A 53 8.43 4.68 -53.59
C ARG A 53 7.68 4.01 -52.44
N GLN A 54 8.42 3.54 -51.45
CA GLN A 54 7.84 2.89 -50.27
C GLN A 54 7.08 3.89 -49.37
N ALA A 55 7.62 5.09 -49.16
CA ALA A 55 6.99 6.16 -48.39
C ALA A 55 5.69 6.64 -49.08
N TRP A 56 5.72 6.82 -50.38
CA TRP A 56 4.54 7.20 -51.20
C TRP A 56 3.46 6.12 -51.18
N ARG A 57 3.83 4.83 -51.26
CA ARG A 57 2.89 3.72 -51.08
C ARG A 57 2.22 3.71 -49.73
N ARG A 58 2.99 3.97 -48.67
CA ARG A 58 2.45 4.08 -47.29
C ARG A 58 1.48 5.24 -47.17
N GLU A 59 1.81 6.38 -47.76
CA GLU A 59 0.97 7.56 -47.74
C GLU A 59 -0.31 7.37 -48.55
N LYS A 60 -0.26 6.82 -49.74
CA LYS A 60 -1.45 6.44 -50.53
C LYS A 60 -2.36 5.49 -49.75
N LYS A 61 -1.80 4.44 -49.14
CA LYS A 61 -2.57 3.52 -48.28
C LYS A 61 -3.18 4.22 -47.08
N ARG A 62 -2.48 5.20 -46.48
CA ARG A 62 -3.00 5.98 -45.34
C ARG A 62 -4.13 6.89 -45.79
N ASN A 63 -4.00 7.57 -46.92
CA ASN A 63 -5.02 8.44 -47.48
C ASN A 63 -6.24 7.64 -47.97
N GLU A 64 -6.04 6.44 -48.55
CA GLU A 64 -7.14 5.52 -48.88
C GLU A 64 -7.87 5.00 -47.62
N ARG A 65 -7.14 4.73 -46.53
CA ARG A 65 -7.74 4.40 -45.25
C ARG A 65 -8.49 5.59 -44.65
N GLN A 66 -7.96 6.80 -44.73
CA GLN A 66 -8.65 8.03 -44.28
C GLN A 66 -9.85 8.37 -45.16
N LYS A 67 -9.75 8.21 -46.49
CA LYS A 67 -10.91 8.36 -47.42
C LYS A 67 -11.98 7.31 -47.15
N LYS A 68 -11.60 6.06 -46.81
CA LYS A 68 -12.54 5.02 -46.37
C LYS A 68 -13.15 5.30 -44.99
N SER A 69 -12.48 6.07 -44.13
CA SER A 69 -13.03 6.50 -42.83
C SER A 69 -13.84 7.80 -42.91
N ALA A 70 -13.49 8.74 -43.78
CA ALA A 70 -14.12 10.06 -43.88
C ALA A 70 -15.26 10.17 -44.89
N GLY A 71 -15.38 9.22 -45.83
CA GLY A 71 -16.38 9.27 -46.93
C GLY A 71 -17.42 8.15 -46.93
N GLY A 72 -17.44 7.35 -45.91
CA GLY A 72 -18.25 6.14 -45.90
C GLY A 72 -19.56 6.26 -45.15
N ALA A 73 -20.55 6.93 -45.71
CA ALA A 73 -21.92 6.41 -45.68
C ALA A 73 -21.95 5.09 -46.49
N GLY A 74 -21.04 4.15 -46.09
CA GLY A 74 -20.92 2.86 -46.76
C GLY A 74 -22.14 2.03 -46.42
N ILE A 75 -22.73 1.45 -47.45
CA ILE A 75 -23.79 0.41 -47.49
C ILE A 75 -23.55 -0.75 -46.51
N ASN A 76 -22.39 -0.81 -45.84
CA ASN A 76 -21.95 -1.84 -44.91
C ASN A 76 -21.85 -1.40 -43.42
N LYS A 77 -22.45 -0.27 -43.02
CA LYS A 77 -22.60 -0.01 -41.58
C LYS A 77 -23.69 -0.94 -41.03
N ILE A 78 -23.31 -1.80 -40.10
CA ILE A 78 -24.25 -2.75 -39.48
C ILE A 78 -25.40 -2.01 -38.78
N LEU A 79 -25.11 -0.90 -38.08
CA LEU A 79 -26.15 -0.04 -37.48
C LEU A 79 -26.50 1.13 -38.40
N SER A 80 -27.79 1.44 -38.49
CA SER A 80 -28.24 2.71 -39.10
C SER A 80 -27.83 3.89 -38.20
N PRO A 81 -27.83 5.14 -38.74
CA PRO A 81 -27.56 6.33 -37.94
C PRO A 81 -28.48 6.44 -36.71
N ASP A 82 -29.77 6.12 -36.88
CA ASP A 82 -30.77 6.18 -35.81
C ASP A 82 -30.51 5.10 -34.74
N GLN A 83 -30.14 3.88 -35.13
CA GLN A 83 -29.75 2.81 -34.24
C GLN A 83 -28.47 3.14 -33.45
N HIS A 84 -27.49 3.75 -34.12
CA HIS A 84 -26.27 4.24 -33.48
C HIS A 84 -26.59 5.30 -32.43
N GLN A 85 -27.43 6.30 -32.80
CA GLN A 85 -27.83 7.36 -31.87
C GLN A 85 -28.66 6.82 -30.68
N ALA A 86 -29.53 5.83 -30.94
CA ALA A 86 -30.28 5.17 -29.88
C ALA A 86 -29.37 4.46 -28.86
N LEU A 87 -28.31 3.80 -29.31
CA LEU A 87 -27.31 3.18 -28.41
C LEU A 87 -26.53 4.22 -27.60
N LEU A 88 -26.15 5.36 -28.20
CA LEU A 88 -25.51 6.46 -27.48
C LEU A 88 -26.41 7.01 -26.36
N ARG A 89 -27.69 7.26 -26.68
CA ARG A 89 -28.68 7.70 -25.68
C ARG A 89 -28.89 6.66 -24.59
N TYR A 90 -29.01 5.38 -24.95
CA TYR A 90 -29.14 4.30 -23.98
C TYR A 90 -27.96 4.30 -22.99
N ALA A 91 -26.73 4.45 -23.46
CA ALA A 91 -25.57 4.55 -22.61
C ALA A 91 -25.62 5.79 -21.70
N ALA A 92 -26.03 6.95 -22.24
CA ALA A 92 -26.16 8.20 -21.48
C ALA A 92 -27.27 8.11 -20.41
N ASP A 93 -28.44 7.56 -20.75
CA ASP A 93 -29.57 7.42 -19.82
C ASP A 93 -29.24 6.52 -18.64
N HIS A 94 -28.51 5.42 -18.90
CA HIS A 94 -28.05 4.52 -17.82
C HIS A 94 -26.97 5.15 -16.96
N ALA A 95 -26.10 6.00 -17.52
CA ALA A 95 -25.08 6.71 -16.76
C ALA A 95 -25.66 7.84 -15.89
N THR A 96 -26.74 8.52 -16.36
CA THR A 96 -27.32 9.68 -15.65
C THR A 96 -28.53 9.33 -14.79
N GLY A 97 -29.41 8.44 -15.24
CA GLY A 97 -30.69 8.13 -14.59
C GLY A 97 -30.63 7.02 -13.55
N GLY A 98 -29.78 6.00 -13.74
CA GLY A 98 -29.69 4.84 -12.87
C GLY A 98 -28.44 4.71 -12.04
N GLY A 99 -27.43 5.53 -12.28
CA GLY A 99 -26.15 5.51 -11.54
C GLY A 99 -25.25 4.28 -11.74
N MET A 100 -25.69 3.29 -12.55
CA MET A 100 -24.94 2.03 -12.72
C MET A 100 -24.23 1.88 -14.09
N GLY A 101 -24.50 2.77 -15.05
CA GLY A 101 -23.97 2.66 -16.39
C GLY A 101 -24.40 1.37 -17.13
N ALA A 102 -24.44 1.42 -18.46
CA ALA A 102 -24.74 0.24 -19.26
C ALA A 102 -23.50 -0.65 -19.43
N THR A 103 -23.60 -1.94 -19.08
CA THR A 103 -22.52 -2.90 -19.32
C THR A 103 -22.31 -3.14 -20.81
N LYS A 104 -21.11 -3.63 -21.17
CA LYS A 104 -20.82 -4.03 -22.56
C LYS A 104 -21.83 -5.06 -23.08
N GLN A 105 -22.26 -5.98 -22.21
CA GLN A 105 -23.24 -7.01 -22.56
C GLN A 105 -24.62 -6.40 -22.82
N MET A 106 -25.06 -5.44 -21.99
CA MET A 106 -26.34 -4.74 -22.20
C MET A 106 -26.34 -3.97 -23.52
N MET A 107 -25.29 -3.21 -23.77
CA MET A 107 -25.12 -2.47 -25.03
C MET A 107 -25.13 -3.38 -26.26
N PHE A 108 -24.47 -4.52 -26.16
CA PHE A 108 -24.46 -5.52 -27.23
C PHE A 108 -25.85 -6.14 -27.43
N SER A 109 -26.56 -6.50 -26.37
CA SER A 109 -27.93 -7.02 -26.44
C SER A 109 -28.89 -6.01 -27.08
N CYS A 110 -28.75 -4.70 -26.75
CA CYS A 110 -29.51 -3.64 -27.41
C CYS A 110 -29.20 -3.53 -28.90
N ALA A 111 -27.91 -3.62 -29.29
CA ALA A 111 -27.54 -3.60 -30.72
C ALA A 111 -28.13 -4.80 -31.49
N MET A 112 -28.12 -5.99 -30.88
CA MET A 112 -28.75 -7.18 -31.44
C MET A 112 -30.25 -7.00 -31.60
N TRP A 113 -30.92 -6.51 -30.54
CA TRP A 113 -32.37 -6.29 -30.55
C TRP A 113 -32.81 -5.29 -31.61
N LEU A 114 -32.12 -4.13 -31.70
CA LEU A 114 -32.43 -3.12 -32.74
C LEU A 114 -32.29 -3.66 -34.16
N ARG A 115 -31.34 -4.54 -34.40
CA ARG A 115 -31.16 -5.17 -35.72
C ARG A 115 -32.22 -6.24 -36.00
N ALA A 116 -32.58 -7.02 -34.99
CA ALA A 116 -33.61 -8.04 -35.10
C ALA A 116 -35.00 -7.45 -35.42
N GLN A 117 -35.32 -6.27 -34.85
CA GLN A 117 -36.56 -5.55 -35.14
C GLN A 117 -36.71 -5.17 -36.65
N GLU A 118 -35.59 -4.94 -37.34
CA GLU A 118 -35.60 -4.66 -38.77
C GLU A 118 -35.48 -5.92 -39.65
N GLY A 119 -35.55 -7.11 -39.06
CA GLY A 119 -35.36 -8.39 -39.75
C GLY A 119 -33.95 -8.58 -40.37
N LYS A 120 -32.97 -7.81 -39.87
CA LYS A 120 -31.58 -7.84 -40.37
C LYS A 120 -30.71 -8.76 -39.52
N THR A 121 -29.62 -9.26 -40.11
CA THR A 121 -28.66 -10.11 -39.42
C THR A 121 -28.09 -9.43 -38.18
N VAL A 122 -28.06 -10.16 -37.04
CA VAL A 122 -27.51 -9.66 -35.78
C VAL A 122 -26.00 -9.52 -35.84
N PRO A 123 -25.42 -8.51 -35.18
CA PRO A 123 -23.99 -8.30 -35.15
C PRO A 123 -23.27 -9.36 -34.29
N SER A 124 -21.99 -9.64 -34.58
CA SER A 124 -21.15 -10.47 -33.76
C SER A 124 -20.56 -9.67 -32.59
N TRP A 125 -20.16 -10.36 -31.51
CA TRP A 125 -19.46 -9.74 -30.38
C TRP A 125 -18.17 -9.02 -30.81
N ARG A 126 -17.39 -9.63 -31.71
CA ARG A 126 -16.16 -9.03 -32.25
C ARG A 126 -16.41 -7.71 -33.00
N TRP A 127 -17.52 -7.66 -33.76
CA TRP A 127 -17.95 -6.43 -34.40
C TRP A 127 -18.29 -5.36 -33.35
N PHE A 128 -19.05 -5.71 -32.31
CA PHE A 128 -19.43 -4.78 -31.24
C PHE A 128 -18.21 -4.20 -30.54
N GLN A 129 -17.22 -5.02 -30.20
CA GLN A 129 -15.97 -4.54 -29.59
C GLN A 129 -15.23 -3.55 -30.49
N THR A 130 -15.21 -3.80 -31.81
CA THR A 130 -14.61 -2.89 -32.79
C THR A 130 -15.41 -1.59 -32.92
N TRP A 131 -16.75 -1.70 -32.91
CA TRP A 131 -17.66 -0.54 -32.95
C TRP A 131 -17.45 0.33 -31.71
N LEU A 132 -17.42 -0.25 -30.50
CA LEU A 132 -17.22 0.46 -29.25
C LEU A 132 -15.85 1.18 -29.21
N LYS A 133 -14.80 0.52 -29.69
CA LYS A 133 -13.45 1.12 -29.78
C LYS A 133 -13.38 2.30 -30.77
N ASN A 134 -14.19 2.27 -31.82
CA ASN A 134 -14.21 3.30 -32.88
C ASN A 134 -15.27 4.38 -32.64
N THR A 135 -16.01 4.31 -31.52
CA THR A 135 -17.03 5.30 -31.13
C THR A 135 -16.40 6.25 -30.10
N PRO A 136 -15.99 7.47 -30.52
CA PRO A 136 -15.27 8.38 -29.63
C PRO A 136 -16.12 8.94 -28.51
N GLU A 137 -17.45 8.88 -28.63
CA GLU A 137 -18.41 9.33 -27.62
C GLU A 137 -18.53 8.37 -26.42
N LEU A 138 -18.00 7.13 -26.55
CA LEU A 138 -18.09 6.10 -25.53
C LEU A 138 -16.71 5.62 -25.10
N HIS A 139 -16.52 5.46 -23.81
CA HIS A 139 -15.37 4.78 -23.25
C HIS A 139 -15.80 3.85 -22.11
N THR A 140 -14.97 2.88 -21.78
CA THR A 140 -15.27 1.92 -20.71
C THR A 140 -14.53 2.29 -19.43
N ILE A 141 -15.28 2.39 -18.33
CA ILE A 141 -14.74 2.63 -16.99
C ILE A 141 -15.13 1.46 -16.08
N LYS A 142 -14.35 1.20 -15.04
CA LYS A 142 -14.75 0.29 -13.96
C LYS A 142 -15.66 1.03 -12.99
N THR A 143 -16.82 0.46 -12.68
CA THR A 143 -17.70 0.99 -11.63
C THR A 143 -17.03 0.76 -10.28
N LYS A 144 -17.02 1.79 -9.43
CA LYS A 144 -16.59 1.66 -8.04
C LYS A 144 -17.82 1.37 -7.19
N PRO A 145 -17.91 0.20 -6.52
CA PRO A 145 -19.04 -0.09 -5.65
C PRO A 145 -19.05 0.88 -4.47
N ILE A 146 -20.11 1.65 -4.37
CA ILE A 146 -20.41 2.50 -3.22
C ILE A 146 -21.72 1.99 -2.64
N ALA A 147 -21.79 1.80 -1.32
CA ALA A 147 -23.04 1.41 -0.67
C ALA A 147 -24.17 2.37 -1.10
N ARG A 148 -25.27 1.83 -1.63
CA ARG A 148 -26.39 2.58 -2.22
C ARG A 148 -26.89 3.68 -1.29
N HIS A 149 -26.93 3.41 0.01
CA HIS A 149 -27.30 4.38 1.06
C HIS A 149 -26.38 5.62 1.15
N ARG A 150 -25.11 5.52 0.73
CA ARG A 150 -24.18 6.66 0.70
C ARG A 150 -24.40 7.59 -0.50
N VAL A 151 -25.10 7.12 -1.53
CA VAL A 151 -25.31 7.87 -2.77
C VAL A 151 -26.54 8.77 -2.68
N ASP A 152 -27.58 8.32 -1.96
CA ASP A 152 -28.91 8.92 -1.97
C ASP A 152 -29.15 9.93 -0.84
N MET A 153 -28.27 9.98 0.18
CA MET A 153 -28.48 10.75 1.42
C MET A 153 -27.67 12.05 1.55
N HIS A 154 -27.03 12.52 0.49
CA HIS A 154 -26.19 13.73 0.57
C HIS A 154 -26.96 14.97 0.09
N THR A 155 -27.87 15.47 0.88
CA THR A 155 -28.47 16.76 0.59
C THR A 155 -27.71 17.87 1.31
N GLU A 156 -27.40 18.97 0.59
CA GLU A 156 -26.83 20.19 1.19
C GLU A 156 -27.69 20.67 2.36
N ASN A 157 -28.99 20.45 2.27
CA ASN A 157 -29.96 20.88 3.26
C ASN A 157 -29.82 20.12 4.59
N ASP A 158 -29.61 18.79 4.55
CA ASP A 158 -29.44 17.97 5.76
C ASP A 158 -28.20 18.38 6.54
N LEU A 159 -27.08 18.57 5.82
CA LEU A 159 -25.85 19.08 6.42
C LEU A 159 -26.01 20.48 6.99
N ARG A 160 -26.73 21.38 6.28
CA ARG A 160 -27.01 22.72 6.76
C ARG A 160 -27.84 22.69 8.04
N GLN A 161 -28.91 21.88 8.06
CA GLN A 161 -29.75 21.70 9.24
C GLN A 161 -28.96 21.16 10.43
N TRP A 162 -28.07 20.17 10.21
CA TRP A 162 -27.23 19.67 11.27
C TRP A 162 -26.27 20.74 11.82
N PHE A 163 -25.64 21.55 10.95
CA PHE A 163 -24.81 22.67 11.40
C PHE A 163 -25.56 23.68 12.21
N GLU A 164 -26.78 24.02 11.80
CA GLU A 164 -27.62 25.07 12.44
C GLU A 164 -28.34 24.57 13.69
N LYS A 165 -28.76 23.31 13.74
CA LYS A 165 -29.56 22.77 14.84
C LYS A 165 -28.74 22.01 15.88
N GLU A 166 -27.60 21.43 15.50
CA GLU A 166 -26.81 20.59 16.39
C GLU A 166 -25.46 21.23 16.73
N TYR A 167 -24.64 21.53 15.72
CA TYR A 167 -23.26 21.92 15.96
C TYR A 167 -23.11 23.35 16.46
N ARG A 168 -23.74 24.34 15.84
CA ARG A 168 -23.68 25.75 16.30
C ARG A 168 -24.32 25.94 17.68
N PRO A 169 -25.52 25.40 17.97
CA PRO A 169 -26.07 25.47 19.31
C PRO A 169 -25.22 24.83 20.39
N ALA A 170 -24.52 23.70 20.05
CA ALA A 170 -23.58 23.10 20.97
C ALA A 170 -22.41 24.03 21.32
N LEU A 171 -21.85 24.75 20.32
CA LEU A 171 -20.81 25.76 20.55
C LEU A 171 -21.30 26.94 21.40
N GLU A 172 -22.50 27.41 21.14
CA GLU A 172 -23.12 28.52 21.88
C GLU A 172 -23.41 28.12 23.32
N TYR A 173 -24.05 26.96 23.53
CA TYR A 173 -24.37 26.45 24.87
C TYR A 173 -23.14 26.23 25.73
N THR A 174 -22.09 25.63 25.15
CA THR A 174 -20.86 25.32 25.86
C THR A 174 -19.90 26.49 26.00
N GLY A 175 -20.11 27.58 25.25
CA GLY A 175 -19.22 28.74 25.20
C GLY A 175 -17.83 28.44 24.64
N VAL A 176 -17.67 27.33 23.91
CA VAL A 176 -16.38 26.92 23.33
C VAL A 176 -16.01 27.83 22.17
N ARG A 177 -14.86 28.53 22.30
CA ARG A 177 -14.34 29.48 21.31
C ARG A 177 -12.89 29.20 20.89
N SER A 178 -12.37 28.02 21.22
CA SER A 178 -10.99 27.63 20.87
C SER A 178 -10.94 26.19 20.39
N GLY A 179 -10.17 25.95 19.32
CA GLY A 179 -9.97 24.62 18.74
C GLY A 179 -9.42 23.57 19.71
N LYS A 180 -8.72 24.00 20.78
CA LYS A 180 -8.20 23.08 21.80
C LYS A 180 -9.30 22.36 22.60
N TYR A 181 -10.54 22.87 22.53
CA TYR A 181 -11.72 22.31 23.22
C TYR A 181 -12.68 21.58 22.29
N ILE A 182 -12.31 21.45 21.00
CA ILE A 182 -13.10 20.74 19.99
C ILE A 182 -12.31 19.50 19.59
N HIS A 183 -12.87 18.33 19.83
CA HIS A 183 -12.24 17.04 19.59
C HIS A 183 -13.06 16.23 18.62
N ASN A 184 -12.38 15.38 17.84
CA ASN A 184 -13.01 14.35 17.03
C ASN A 184 -12.42 12.99 17.42
N MET A 185 -13.27 12.02 17.61
CA MET A 185 -12.94 10.63 17.86
C MET A 185 -13.49 9.77 16.73
N ASP A 186 -12.76 8.72 16.36
CA ASP A 186 -13.19 7.75 15.38
C ASP A 186 -12.42 6.43 15.50
N GLU A 187 -13.02 5.35 15.03
CA GLU A 187 -12.41 4.05 14.96
C GLU A 187 -11.88 3.75 13.55
N LYS A 188 -10.68 3.19 13.52
CA LYS A 188 -10.05 2.75 12.28
C LYS A 188 -9.78 1.25 12.29
N GLY A 189 -10.44 0.52 11.39
CA GLY A 189 -10.07 -0.86 11.09
C GLY A 189 -8.72 -0.92 10.38
N CYS A 190 -7.82 -1.74 10.88
CA CYS A 190 -6.46 -1.90 10.39
C CYS A 190 -6.22 -3.34 9.98
N ARG A 191 -6.21 -3.63 8.69
CA ARG A 191 -5.80 -4.94 8.17
C ARG A 191 -4.28 -5.05 8.26
N ILE A 192 -3.78 -6.08 8.91
CA ILE A 192 -2.35 -6.22 9.20
C ILE A 192 -1.58 -6.77 8.00
N ALA A 193 -2.15 -7.69 7.25
CA ALA A 193 -1.41 -8.50 6.29
C ALA A 193 -1.71 -8.22 4.81
N CYS A 194 -2.47 -7.17 4.47
CA CYS A 194 -2.81 -6.86 3.08
C CYS A 194 -1.95 -5.70 2.55
N PRO A 195 -0.88 -5.96 1.78
CA PRO A 195 -0.17 -4.90 1.07
C PRO A 195 -1.05 -4.34 -0.05
N ALA A 196 -0.99 -3.04 -0.28
CA ALA A 196 -1.48 -2.44 -1.52
C ALA A 196 -0.49 -2.72 -2.65
N GLY A 197 -0.94 -2.72 -3.90
CA GLY A 197 -0.07 -2.76 -5.07
C GLY A 197 0.94 -1.60 -5.04
N GLN A 198 2.17 -1.85 -5.50
CA GLN A 198 3.21 -0.82 -5.65
C GLN A 198 3.69 -0.79 -7.08
N GLU A 199 4.10 0.41 -7.54
CA GLU A 199 4.93 0.52 -8.74
C GLU A 199 6.28 -0.14 -8.49
N VAL A 200 6.66 -1.02 -9.40
CA VAL A 200 7.95 -1.71 -9.40
C VAL A 200 8.65 -1.48 -10.74
N VAL A 201 9.97 -1.36 -10.68
CA VAL A 201 10.79 -1.28 -11.89
C VAL A 201 11.10 -2.69 -12.35
N VAL A 202 10.67 -3.00 -13.57
CA VAL A 202 10.86 -4.32 -14.19
C VAL A 202 11.50 -4.17 -15.57
N PRO A 203 12.23 -5.17 -16.06
CA PRO A 203 12.72 -5.19 -17.44
C PRO A 203 11.57 -5.10 -18.45
N ILE A 204 11.84 -4.48 -19.60
CA ILE A 204 10.91 -4.42 -20.71
C ILE A 204 10.48 -5.84 -21.10
N GLY A 205 9.16 -6.09 -21.14
CA GLY A 205 8.58 -7.40 -21.46
C GLY A 205 7.81 -8.04 -20.30
N ILE A 206 8.05 -7.65 -19.05
CA ILE A 206 7.24 -8.07 -17.89
C ILE A 206 6.01 -7.18 -17.82
N LYS A 207 4.82 -7.79 -17.95
CA LYS A 207 3.53 -7.06 -17.98
C LYS A 207 2.82 -7.08 -16.64
N GLU A 208 3.09 -8.07 -15.79
CA GLU A 208 2.42 -8.30 -14.51
C GLU A 208 3.40 -8.90 -13.51
N MET A 209 3.32 -8.45 -12.27
CA MET A 209 4.04 -9.05 -11.15
C MET A 209 3.08 -9.31 -10.00
N TYR A 210 3.15 -10.50 -9.43
CA TYR A 210 2.33 -10.91 -8.29
C TYR A 210 3.20 -10.92 -7.04
N VAL A 211 2.71 -10.30 -5.98
CA VAL A 211 3.34 -10.36 -4.64
C VAL A 211 2.55 -11.34 -3.81
N GLY A 212 3.22 -12.37 -3.27
CA GLY A 212 2.59 -13.28 -2.32
C GLY A 212 2.10 -12.52 -1.10
N VAL A 213 0.79 -12.59 -0.83
CA VAL A 213 0.17 -11.98 0.34
C VAL A 213 -0.07 -13.08 1.37
N PRO A 214 0.36 -12.91 2.63
CA PRO A 214 0.02 -13.87 3.68
C PRO A 214 -1.50 -14.02 3.81
N GLU A 215 -1.99 -15.24 4.00
CA GLU A 215 -3.42 -15.53 4.16
C GLU A 215 -4.04 -14.92 5.43
N ASN A 216 -3.21 -14.43 6.34
CA ASN A 216 -3.67 -13.87 7.61
C ASN A 216 -4.40 -12.54 7.40
N ARG A 217 -5.73 -12.60 7.40
CA ARG A 217 -6.64 -11.44 7.27
C ARG A 217 -6.97 -10.78 8.62
N LEU A 218 -6.08 -10.87 9.61
CA LEU A 218 -6.33 -10.28 10.91
C LEU A 218 -6.55 -8.77 10.79
N SER A 219 -7.69 -8.31 11.28
CA SER A 219 -8.02 -6.89 11.39
C SER A 219 -8.08 -6.51 12.86
N LEU A 220 -7.42 -5.43 13.23
CA LEU A 220 -7.58 -4.82 14.54
C LEU A 220 -8.22 -3.44 14.41
N THR A 221 -8.78 -2.95 15.50
CA THR A 221 -9.39 -1.62 15.54
C THR A 221 -8.52 -0.70 16.38
N ILE A 222 -8.25 0.50 15.87
CA ILE A 222 -7.58 1.57 16.61
C ILE A 222 -8.55 2.73 16.81
N ILE A 223 -8.67 3.19 18.05
CA ILE A 223 -9.48 4.36 18.40
C ILE A 223 -8.53 5.55 18.50
N GLU A 224 -8.73 6.53 17.65
CA GLU A 224 -7.95 7.77 17.61
C GLU A 224 -8.80 8.96 18.02
N SER A 225 -8.20 9.93 18.67
CA SER A 225 -8.85 11.19 18.97
C SER A 225 -7.89 12.36 18.82
N VAL A 226 -8.38 13.39 18.14
CA VAL A 226 -7.62 14.60 17.79
C VAL A 226 -8.40 15.85 18.19
N SER A 227 -7.67 16.93 18.51
CA SER A 227 -8.26 18.24 18.79
C SER A 227 -7.94 19.25 17.70
N ALA A 228 -8.84 20.20 17.47
CA ALA A 228 -8.72 21.16 16.37
C ALA A 228 -7.54 22.14 16.53
N ASP A 229 -6.85 22.17 17.67
CA ASP A 229 -5.57 22.89 17.86
C ASP A 229 -4.36 22.10 17.34
N GLY A 230 -4.55 20.85 16.87
CA GLY A 230 -3.51 20.04 16.24
C GLY A 230 -2.85 19.01 17.15
N LYS A 231 -3.52 18.57 18.21
CA LYS A 231 -3.03 17.55 19.13
C LYS A 231 -3.78 16.24 18.96
N ALA A 232 -3.12 15.13 19.21
CA ALA A 232 -3.70 13.80 19.29
C ALA A 232 -3.43 13.21 20.67
N ILE A 233 -4.41 12.54 21.26
CA ILE A 233 -4.18 11.75 22.48
C ILE A 233 -3.64 10.37 22.14
N PRO A 234 -3.00 9.64 23.09
CA PRO A 234 -2.59 8.27 22.86
C PRO A 234 -3.75 7.37 22.43
N PRO A 235 -3.54 6.41 21.52
CA PRO A 235 -4.61 5.58 21.00
C PRO A 235 -5.00 4.46 21.95
N ILE A 236 -6.21 3.93 21.74
CA ILE A 236 -6.59 2.61 22.24
C ILE A 236 -6.57 1.64 21.05
N VAL A 237 -5.88 0.51 21.20
CA VAL A 237 -5.82 -0.53 20.18
C VAL A 237 -6.56 -1.77 20.67
N ILE A 238 -7.56 -2.21 19.90
CA ILE A 238 -8.37 -3.38 20.17
C ILE A 238 -7.88 -4.51 19.28
N VAL A 239 -7.39 -5.58 19.88
CA VAL A 239 -6.92 -6.77 19.18
C VAL A 239 -7.99 -7.88 19.31
N PRO A 240 -8.35 -8.58 18.22
CA PRO A 240 -9.27 -9.71 18.31
C PRO A 240 -8.72 -10.82 19.22
N GLY A 241 -9.57 -11.35 20.10
CA GLY A 241 -9.22 -12.43 21.01
C GLY A 241 -9.55 -12.12 22.46
N GLU A 242 -9.11 -13.01 23.34
CA GLU A 242 -9.39 -12.92 24.78
C GLU A 242 -8.13 -12.67 25.63
N THR A 243 -6.96 -12.75 25.04
CA THR A 243 -5.70 -12.76 25.79
C THR A 243 -4.73 -11.72 25.23
N ILE A 244 -4.18 -10.91 26.12
CA ILE A 244 -3.14 -9.94 25.81
C ILE A 244 -1.78 -10.65 25.83
N MET A 245 -1.04 -10.60 24.74
CA MET A 245 0.22 -11.31 24.57
C MET A 245 1.43 -10.40 24.89
N GLU A 246 2.44 -10.97 25.56
CA GLU A 246 3.70 -10.27 25.88
C GLU A 246 4.42 -9.79 24.62
N SER A 247 4.33 -10.56 23.53
CA SER A 247 5.00 -10.27 22.25
C SER A 247 4.46 -9.04 21.51
N TRP A 248 3.30 -8.51 21.90
CA TRP A 248 2.73 -7.31 21.25
C TRP A 248 3.43 -6.03 21.67
N PHE A 249 4.08 -6.01 22.85
CA PHE A 249 4.70 -4.80 23.40
C PHE A 249 6.14 -4.68 22.94
N HIS A 250 6.43 -3.55 22.29
CA HIS A 250 7.74 -3.23 21.74
C HIS A 250 8.33 -1.99 22.42
N GLU A 251 9.66 -1.94 22.54
CA GLU A 251 10.37 -0.82 23.19
C GLU A 251 10.14 0.53 22.50
N ASN A 252 9.76 0.51 21.20
CA ASN A 252 9.44 1.73 20.44
C ASN A 252 8.10 2.36 20.84
N MET A 253 7.24 1.67 21.58
CA MET A 253 5.98 2.25 22.04
C MET A 253 6.24 3.39 23.01
N THR A 254 5.39 4.44 22.96
CA THR A 254 5.54 5.63 23.81
C THR A 254 5.22 5.35 25.29
N GLY A 255 4.58 4.22 25.56
CA GLY A 255 4.15 3.81 26.88
C GLY A 255 2.78 4.34 27.29
N HIS A 256 2.20 5.23 26.50
CA HIS A 256 0.89 5.84 26.77
C HIS A 256 -0.27 5.19 26.00
N GLU A 257 0.04 4.33 25.03
CA GLU A 257 -0.96 3.56 24.28
C GLU A 257 -1.67 2.59 25.22
N VAL A 258 -2.96 2.40 25.01
CA VAL A 258 -3.76 1.38 25.71
C VAL A 258 -3.99 0.22 24.76
N VAL A 259 -3.70 -0.98 25.20
CA VAL A 259 -3.98 -2.22 24.45
C VAL A 259 -5.07 -2.98 25.17
N THR A 260 -6.10 -3.37 24.45
CA THR A 260 -7.22 -4.17 24.93
C THR A 260 -7.56 -5.28 23.96
N VAL A 261 -8.36 -6.22 24.39
CA VAL A 261 -8.85 -7.32 23.56
C VAL A 261 -10.37 -7.35 23.59
N SER A 262 -10.96 -7.74 22.47
CA SER A 262 -12.37 -8.14 22.41
C SER A 262 -12.52 -9.35 21.51
N PRO A 263 -13.49 -10.25 21.71
CA PRO A 263 -13.66 -11.45 20.88
C PRO A 263 -13.80 -11.13 19.39
N SER A 264 -14.52 -10.05 19.05
CA SER A 264 -14.75 -9.60 17.68
C SER A 264 -13.66 -8.68 17.13
N GLY A 265 -12.77 -8.13 17.98
CA GLY A 265 -11.81 -7.08 17.59
C GLY A 265 -12.43 -5.69 17.41
N TYR A 266 -13.72 -5.53 17.69
CA TYR A 266 -14.43 -4.24 17.60
C TYR A 266 -14.68 -3.65 18.99
N ILE A 267 -15.04 -2.35 18.99
CA ILE A 267 -15.44 -1.64 20.20
C ILE A 267 -16.73 -2.23 20.77
N ASN A 268 -16.84 -2.25 22.10
CA ASN A 268 -18.04 -2.57 22.85
C ASN A 268 -18.29 -1.50 23.90
N GLU A 269 -19.41 -1.56 24.62
CA GLU A 269 -19.77 -0.57 25.63
C GLU A 269 -18.70 -0.39 26.73
N GLU A 270 -18.11 -1.48 27.22
CA GLU A 270 -17.07 -1.44 28.22
C GLU A 270 -15.82 -0.71 27.73
N ILE A 271 -15.37 -1.02 26.51
CA ILE A 271 -14.22 -0.37 25.88
C ILE A 271 -14.54 1.10 25.60
N CYS A 272 -15.77 1.42 25.20
CA CYS A 272 -16.23 2.78 24.97
C CYS A 272 -16.15 3.64 26.25
N ILE A 273 -16.60 3.13 27.39
CA ILE A 273 -16.50 3.79 28.69
C ILE A 273 -15.03 3.97 29.10
N ARG A 274 -14.20 2.96 28.93
CA ARG A 274 -12.75 3.05 29.20
C ARG A 274 -12.06 4.07 28.31
N TRP A 275 -12.49 4.17 27.05
CA TRP A 275 -12.01 5.20 26.15
C TRP A 275 -12.39 6.59 26.64
N LEU A 276 -13.62 6.78 27.13
CA LEU A 276 -14.07 8.06 27.70
C LEU A 276 -13.22 8.45 28.92
N ASP A 277 -12.92 7.51 29.82
CA ASP A 277 -12.03 7.75 30.96
C ASP A 277 -10.61 8.14 30.53
N HIS A 278 -10.11 7.48 29.49
CA HIS A 278 -8.83 7.81 28.87
C HIS A 278 -8.85 9.22 28.26
N PHE A 279 -9.95 9.58 27.56
CA PHE A 279 -10.15 10.91 27.00
C PHE A 279 -10.20 11.98 28.10
N ILE A 280 -10.97 11.75 29.15
CA ILE A 280 -11.10 12.65 30.32
C ILE A 280 -9.73 12.94 30.91
N LYS A 281 -8.94 11.90 31.15
CA LYS A 281 -7.60 12.00 31.71
C LYS A 281 -6.65 12.82 30.84
N HIS A 282 -6.58 12.50 29.55
CA HIS A 282 -5.62 13.13 28.64
C HIS A 282 -5.99 14.56 28.24
N ASN A 283 -7.26 14.92 28.29
CA ASN A 283 -7.73 16.27 28.00
C ASN A 283 -8.01 17.10 29.26
N ASN A 284 -7.71 16.56 30.45
CA ASN A 284 -7.96 17.24 31.73
C ASN A 284 -9.40 17.74 31.83
N CYS A 285 -10.37 16.83 31.58
CA CYS A 285 -11.79 17.12 31.71
C CYS A 285 -12.24 16.95 33.17
N GLY A 286 -13.36 17.59 33.56
CA GLY A 286 -13.91 17.48 34.90
C GLY A 286 -15.06 18.49 35.13
N PRO A 287 -15.78 18.37 36.25
CA PRO A 287 -16.96 19.23 36.53
C PRO A 287 -16.63 20.71 36.62
N ASP A 288 -15.40 21.06 37.05
CA ASP A 288 -14.94 22.45 37.18
C ASP A 288 -14.06 22.90 36.02
N LYS A 289 -13.96 22.12 34.99
CA LYS A 289 -13.13 22.43 33.80
C LYS A 289 -13.98 23.06 32.70
N PRO A 290 -13.38 23.78 31.74
CA PRO A 290 -14.10 24.27 30.58
C PRO A 290 -14.74 23.13 29.79
N TRP A 291 -15.88 23.39 29.18
CA TRP A 291 -16.54 22.43 28.30
C TRP A 291 -15.63 21.97 27.15
N ARG A 292 -15.82 20.72 26.76
CA ARG A 292 -15.26 20.12 25.55
C ARG A 292 -16.41 19.74 24.60
N ILE A 293 -16.22 19.93 23.31
CA ILE A 293 -17.08 19.35 22.28
C ILE A 293 -16.40 18.11 21.75
N LEU A 294 -17.10 17.00 21.78
CA LEU A 294 -16.66 15.72 21.25
C LEU A 294 -17.50 15.37 20.03
N LEU A 295 -16.90 15.48 18.85
CA LEU A 295 -17.47 15.09 17.57
C LEU A 295 -17.21 13.59 17.34
N MET A 296 -18.27 12.82 17.10
CA MET A 296 -18.17 11.38 16.89
C MET A 296 -19.29 10.87 15.98
N ASP A 297 -19.17 9.65 15.50
CA ASP A 297 -20.22 9.02 14.71
C ASP A 297 -21.40 8.55 15.58
N GLY A 298 -22.47 8.08 14.93
CA GLY A 298 -23.67 7.60 15.58
C GLY A 298 -23.63 6.10 15.92
N ALA A 299 -22.48 5.52 16.23
CA ALA A 299 -22.40 4.11 16.62
C ALA A 299 -23.21 3.83 17.91
N THR A 300 -23.86 2.69 17.99
CA THR A 300 -24.77 2.33 19.10
C THR A 300 -24.09 2.27 20.46
N CYS A 301 -22.82 1.91 20.53
CA CYS A 301 -22.05 1.90 21.78
C CYS A 301 -21.86 3.32 22.38
N HIS A 302 -22.00 4.37 21.58
CA HIS A 302 -21.95 5.77 22.01
C HIS A 302 -23.29 6.28 22.55
N ASP A 303 -24.35 5.46 22.47
CA ASP A 303 -25.69 5.77 22.99
C ASP A 303 -25.93 5.20 24.38
N ALA A 304 -24.97 4.47 24.94
CA ALA A 304 -25.09 3.92 26.28
C ALA A 304 -25.34 5.05 27.31
N PRO A 305 -26.39 4.95 28.15
CA PRO A 305 -26.72 5.98 29.12
C PRO A 305 -25.56 6.34 30.06
N GLU A 306 -24.77 5.35 30.47
CA GLU A 306 -23.59 5.57 31.30
C GLU A 306 -22.54 6.43 30.60
N PHE A 307 -22.29 6.20 29.30
CA PHE A 307 -21.34 6.98 28.50
C PHE A 307 -21.77 8.46 28.45
N ILE A 308 -23.05 8.70 28.13
CA ILE A 308 -23.61 10.05 28.02
C ILE A 308 -23.59 10.80 29.35
N LEU A 309 -23.99 10.14 30.44
CA LEU A 309 -24.00 10.75 31.79
C LEU A 309 -22.59 11.08 32.25
N ARG A 310 -21.63 10.12 32.07
CA ARG A 310 -20.23 10.30 32.45
C ARG A 310 -19.57 11.44 31.66
N ALA A 311 -19.84 11.53 30.36
CA ALA A 311 -19.41 12.65 29.53
C ALA A 311 -19.93 14.00 30.04
N LYS A 312 -21.24 14.09 30.32
CA LYS A 312 -21.89 15.31 30.80
C LYS A 312 -21.36 15.74 32.16
N MET A 313 -21.15 14.81 33.09
CA MET A 313 -20.56 15.07 34.42
C MET A 313 -19.16 15.67 34.32
N ASN A 314 -18.41 15.33 33.28
CA ASN A 314 -17.06 15.84 33.01
C ASN A 314 -17.03 17.01 32.03
N ARG A 315 -18.16 17.68 31.81
CA ARG A 315 -18.33 18.81 30.87
C ARG A 315 -17.84 18.47 29.44
N ILE A 316 -18.24 17.32 28.94
CA ILE A 316 -18.04 16.88 27.58
C ILE A 316 -19.41 16.89 26.90
N TRP A 317 -19.55 17.74 25.88
CA TRP A 317 -20.76 17.82 25.06
C TRP A 317 -20.54 16.97 23.82
N ILE A 318 -21.34 15.92 23.66
CA ILE A 318 -21.27 15.00 22.53
C ILE A 318 -22.09 15.58 21.39
N VAL A 319 -21.49 15.66 20.21
CA VAL A 319 -22.16 16.04 18.96
C VAL A 319 -21.96 14.91 17.97
N LYS A 320 -23.05 14.26 17.59
CA LYS A 320 -23.04 13.14 16.65
C LYS A 320 -23.14 13.64 15.22
N PHE A 321 -22.32 13.06 14.36
CA PHE A 321 -22.44 13.31 12.93
C PHE A 321 -23.71 12.66 12.36
N PRO A 322 -24.34 13.27 11.36
CA PRO A 322 -25.49 12.67 10.68
C PRO A 322 -25.04 11.38 9.96
N SER A 323 -25.92 10.39 9.97
CA SER A 323 -25.68 9.09 9.39
C SER A 323 -25.20 9.18 7.93
N HIS A 324 -24.24 8.34 7.56
CA HIS A 324 -23.68 8.23 6.22
C HIS A 324 -22.93 9.47 5.67
N GLN A 325 -22.69 10.50 6.48
CA GLN A 325 -22.04 11.75 6.06
C GLN A 325 -20.65 11.96 6.69
N THR A 326 -20.16 11.03 7.49
CA THR A 326 -18.87 11.09 8.18
C THR A 326 -17.70 11.36 7.22
N HIS A 327 -17.66 10.70 6.06
CA HIS A 327 -16.64 10.90 5.05
C HIS A 327 -16.55 12.34 4.48
N LEU A 328 -17.58 13.17 4.67
CA LEU A 328 -17.61 14.58 4.25
C LEU A 328 -17.19 15.53 5.36
N ILE A 329 -17.61 15.28 6.60
CA ILE A 329 -17.52 16.23 7.69
C ILE A 329 -16.78 15.74 8.94
N GLN A 330 -16.40 14.46 9.02
CA GLN A 330 -15.59 13.93 10.12
C GLN A 330 -14.10 14.18 9.88
N PRO A 331 -13.42 14.99 10.70
CA PRO A 331 -12.03 15.38 10.48
C PRO A 331 -11.06 14.21 10.30
N LEU A 332 -11.17 13.15 11.11
CA LEU A 332 -10.31 11.97 11.02
C LEU A 332 -10.43 11.28 9.66
N ASP A 333 -11.64 11.06 9.17
CA ASP A 333 -11.91 10.46 7.86
C ASP A 333 -11.49 11.36 6.69
N VAL A 334 -11.77 12.66 6.82
CA VAL A 334 -11.51 13.65 5.77
C VAL A 334 -10.03 13.79 5.46
N GLY A 335 -9.17 13.69 6.47
CA GLY A 335 -7.76 13.98 6.30
C GLY A 335 -6.80 12.95 6.92
N CYS A 336 -6.92 12.69 8.23
CA CYS A 336 -5.92 11.94 8.96
C CYS A 336 -5.84 10.46 8.53
N PHE A 337 -6.96 9.77 8.40
CA PHE A 337 -6.96 8.33 8.12
C PHE A 337 -6.48 7.96 6.73
N ARG A 338 -6.59 8.88 5.77
CA ARG A 338 -5.98 8.69 4.44
C ARG A 338 -4.45 8.65 4.54
N ALA A 339 -3.85 9.60 5.26
CA ALA A 339 -2.41 9.64 5.50
C ALA A 339 -1.97 8.42 6.33
N TRP A 340 -2.75 8.06 7.35
CA TRP A 340 -2.52 6.91 8.20
C TRP A 340 -2.43 5.60 7.39
N LYS A 341 -3.42 5.36 6.51
CA LYS A 341 -3.43 4.19 5.60
C LYS A 341 -2.16 4.15 4.74
N ALA A 342 -1.77 5.28 4.15
CA ALA A 342 -0.58 5.35 3.30
C ALA A 342 0.72 5.03 4.07
N PHE A 343 0.87 5.51 5.31
CA PHE A 343 2.05 5.20 6.12
C PHE A 343 2.05 3.76 6.63
N GLN A 344 0.90 3.21 7.01
CA GLN A 344 0.77 1.80 7.36
C GLN A 344 1.19 0.90 6.18
N GLN A 345 0.69 1.18 4.99
CA GLN A 345 1.05 0.44 3.77
C GLN A 345 2.56 0.47 3.49
N LYS A 346 3.20 1.63 3.68
CA LYS A 346 4.67 1.72 3.56
C LYS A 346 5.39 0.82 4.56
N CYS A 347 4.90 0.73 5.81
CA CYS A 347 5.49 -0.16 6.82
C CYS A 347 5.31 -1.64 6.44
N ILE A 348 4.13 -2.04 5.97
CA ILE A 348 3.85 -3.41 5.50
C ILE A 348 4.78 -3.75 4.34
N MET A 349 4.90 -2.88 3.34
CA MET A 349 5.76 -3.12 2.18
C MET A 349 7.24 -3.16 2.54
N ASN A 350 7.70 -2.33 3.47
CA ASN A 350 9.08 -2.39 3.96
C ASN A 350 9.35 -3.71 4.69
N ALA A 351 8.40 -4.22 5.47
CA ALA A 351 8.53 -5.51 6.13
C ALA A 351 8.62 -6.66 5.11
N ILE A 352 7.79 -6.65 4.07
CA ILE A 352 7.85 -7.64 2.98
C ILE A 352 9.21 -7.58 2.27
N ARG A 353 9.71 -6.39 1.93
CA ARG A 353 11.01 -6.21 1.29
C ARG A 353 12.19 -6.62 2.17
N SER A 354 12.05 -6.47 3.50
CA SER A 354 13.05 -6.91 4.47
C SER A 354 12.97 -8.41 4.78
N HIS A 355 12.26 -9.18 3.97
CA HIS A 355 12.03 -10.62 4.17
C HIS A 355 11.49 -10.97 5.57
N GLU A 356 10.73 -10.06 6.19
CA GLU A 356 9.91 -10.43 7.34
C GLU A 356 8.82 -11.36 6.81
N ALA A 357 8.84 -12.62 7.21
CA ALA A 357 7.94 -13.65 6.70
C ALA A 357 6.45 -13.28 6.85
N GLU A 358 6.11 -12.49 7.85
CA GLU A 358 4.74 -12.01 8.08
C GLU A 358 4.74 -10.65 8.80
N TYR A 359 3.98 -9.70 8.28
CA TYR A 359 3.62 -8.50 9.04
C TYR A 359 2.47 -8.84 9.98
N ASN A 360 2.77 -9.00 11.25
CA ASN A 360 1.81 -9.44 12.28
C ASN A 360 1.50 -8.33 13.31
N VAL A 361 0.72 -8.66 14.34
CA VAL A 361 0.36 -7.71 15.43
C VAL A 361 1.60 -7.09 16.08
N GLN A 362 2.65 -7.87 16.31
CA GLN A 362 3.90 -7.37 16.89
C GLN A 362 4.60 -6.36 15.96
N SER A 363 4.64 -6.64 14.64
CA SER A 363 5.17 -5.71 13.63
C SER A 363 4.36 -4.42 13.61
N PHE A 364 3.04 -4.52 13.70
CA PHE A 364 2.15 -3.37 13.78
C PHE A 364 2.46 -2.48 15.00
N PHE A 365 2.56 -3.06 16.19
CA PHE A 365 2.88 -2.28 17.40
C PHE A 365 4.29 -1.69 17.37
N ARG A 366 5.25 -2.35 16.76
CA ARG A 366 6.59 -1.79 16.51
C ARG A 366 6.53 -0.52 15.67
N ASP A 367 5.69 -0.51 14.64
CA ASP A 367 5.63 0.56 13.65
C ASP A 367 4.58 1.64 13.98
N LEU A 368 3.63 1.35 14.88
CA LEU A 368 2.54 2.26 15.26
C LEU A 368 3.02 3.65 15.69
N PRO A 369 4.04 3.83 16.53
CA PRO A 369 4.51 5.16 16.91
C PRO A 369 4.96 5.99 15.70
N LYS A 370 5.69 5.37 14.78
CA LYS A 370 6.18 6.02 13.55
C LYS A 370 5.06 6.38 12.58
N ILE A 371 4.05 5.49 12.45
CA ILE A 371 2.86 5.75 11.63
C ILE A 371 2.11 6.96 12.20
N ARG A 372 1.90 7.00 13.53
CA ARG A 372 1.18 8.07 14.20
C ARG A 372 1.92 9.41 14.14
N GLU A 373 3.21 9.42 14.40
CA GLU A 373 4.06 10.62 14.33
C GLU A 373 3.95 11.30 12.95
N ARG A 374 3.99 10.51 11.88
CA ARG A 374 3.88 11.03 10.51
C ARG A 374 2.46 11.43 10.12
N THR A 375 1.46 10.80 10.69
CA THR A 375 0.06 11.06 10.39
C THR A 375 -0.48 12.26 11.16
N PHE A 376 -0.31 12.26 12.48
CA PHE A 376 -0.94 13.23 13.38
C PHE A 376 -0.03 14.44 13.65
N THR A 377 0.49 15.02 12.57
CA THR A 377 1.16 16.32 12.68
C THR A 377 0.13 17.41 12.95
N ALA A 378 0.50 18.45 13.69
CA ALA A 378 -0.39 19.58 13.97
C ALA A 378 -0.98 20.21 12.69
N ARG A 379 -0.19 20.22 11.60
CA ARG A 379 -0.63 20.72 10.28
C ARG A 379 -1.72 19.81 9.69
N THR A 380 -1.51 18.50 9.68
CA THR A 380 -2.48 17.53 9.13
C THR A 380 -3.80 17.59 9.89
N ILE A 381 -3.73 17.60 11.23
CA ILE A 381 -4.93 17.65 12.08
C ILE A 381 -5.72 18.94 11.85
N LYS A 382 -5.06 20.11 11.93
CA LYS A 382 -5.72 21.40 11.70
C LYS A 382 -6.36 21.49 10.33
N HIS A 383 -5.66 21.04 9.30
CA HIS A 383 -6.17 21.02 7.93
C HIS A 383 -7.38 20.06 7.78
N SER A 384 -7.38 18.93 8.50
CA SER A 384 -8.52 18.01 8.53
C SER A 384 -9.78 18.66 9.12
N PHE A 385 -9.66 19.38 10.24
CA PHE A 385 -10.77 20.13 10.84
C PHE A 385 -11.26 21.26 9.93
N GLN A 386 -10.35 21.99 9.30
CA GLN A 386 -10.67 23.07 8.36
C GLN A 386 -11.39 22.53 7.13
N ASN A 387 -10.91 21.46 6.53
CA ASN A 387 -11.52 20.85 5.35
C ASN A 387 -12.88 20.21 5.66
N ALA A 388 -13.06 19.71 6.88
CA ALA A 388 -14.34 19.21 7.37
C ALA A 388 -15.33 20.34 7.73
N GLY A 389 -14.89 21.60 7.74
CA GLY A 389 -15.70 22.75 8.14
C GLY A 389 -16.00 22.83 9.63
N MET A 390 -15.32 21.99 10.46
CA MET A 390 -15.56 21.94 11.90
C MET A 390 -14.86 23.07 12.64
N TRP A 391 -13.60 23.36 12.28
CA TRP A 391 -12.88 24.46 12.92
C TRP A 391 -11.81 25.07 12.01
N PRO A 392 -11.83 26.40 11.73
CA PRO A 392 -12.93 27.34 12.03
C PRO A 392 -14.23 26.88 11.40
N VAL A 393 -15.36 27.16 12.11
CA VAL A 393 -16.67 26.69 11.64
C VAL A 393 -17.01 27.31 10.30
N SER A 394 -17.15 26.50 9.27
CA SER A 394 -17.36 26.97 7.91
C SER A 394 -18.22 26.01 7.10
N PHE A 395 -19.49 26.32 6.96
CA PHE A 395 -20.36 25.56 6.06
C PHE A 395 -19.94 25.67 4.59
N SER A 396 -19.28 26.78 4.21
CA SER A 396 -18.77 26.96 2.85
C SER A 396 -17.68 25.92 2.48
N ALA A 397 -16.87 25.50 3.45
CA ALA A 397 -15.88 24.42 3.24
C ALA A 397 -16.57 23.08 2.93
N VAL A 398 -17.66 22.78 3.66
CA VAL A 398 -18.49 21.57 3.42
C VAL A 398 -19.15 21.63 2.05
N LYS A 399 -19.71 22.79 1.68
CA LYS A 399 -20.34 23.00 0.38
C LYS A 399 -19.36 22.82 -0.77
N LYS A 400 -18.12 23.35 -0.63
CA LYS A 400 -17.06 23.14 -1.61
C LYS A 400 -16.75 21.66 -1.78
N LYS A 401 -16.68 20.92 -0.69
CA LYS A 401 -16.39 19.48 -0.71
C LYS A 401 -17.53 18.66 -1.31
N LEU A 402 -18.79 19.02 -1.00
CA LEU A 402 -19.97 18.45 -1.67
C LEU A 402 -19.92 18.69 -3.18
N ALA A 403 -19.56 19.91 -3.60
CA ALA A 403 -19.42 20.24 -5.02
C ALA A 403 -18.27 19.46 -5.69
N GLU A 404 -17.16 19.27 -5.01
CA GLU A 404 -16.05 18.42 -5.50
C GLU A 404 -16.48 16.94 -5.59
N TYR A 405 -17.24 16.45 -4.63
CA TYR A 405 -17.82 15.11 -4.65
C TYR A 405 -18.83 14.95 -5.79
N GLY A 406 -19.68 15.96 -5.99
CA GLY A 406 -20.62 16.02 -7.12
C GLY A 406 -19.93 16.17 -8.47
N LYS A 407 -18.81 16.90 -8.56
CA LYS A 407 -17.98 16.99 -9.77
C LYS A 407 -17.24 15.67 -10.06
N LYS A 408 -16.75 14.98 -9.05
CA LYS A 408 -16.26 13.60 -9.21
C LYS A 408 -17.37 12.68 -9.70
N LYS A 409 -18.58 12.81 -9.19
CA LYS A 409 -19.77 12.08 -9.65
C LYS A 409 -20.12 12.42 -11.10
N LYS A 410 -20.02 13.70 -11.52
CA LYS A 410 -20.23 14.15 -12.91
C LYS A 410 -19.07 13.77 -13.84
N LYS A 411 -17.82 13.79 -13.38
CA LYS A 411 -16.66 13.29 -14.15
C LYS A 411 -16.73 11.77 -14.38
N ASP A 412 -17.23 11.02 -13.40
CA ASP A 412 -17.49 9.59 -13.54
C ASP A 412 -18.69 9.29 -14.46
N THR A 413 -19.58 10.27 -14.74
CA THR A 413 -20.74 10.14 -15.63
C THR A 413 -20.53 10.67 -17.05
N GLY A 414 -19.34 11.11 -17.42
CA GLY A 414 -18.93 11.24 -18.83
C GLY A 414 -19.47 12.45 -19.61
N LEU A 415 -19.63 13.61 -18.97
CA LEU A 415 -20.00 14.85 -19.67
C LEU A 415 -19.03 16.00 -19.37
N GLU A 416 -17.77 15.80 -19.63
CA GLU A 416 -16.81 16.87 -20.01
C GLU A 416 -15.52 16.24 -20.47
N PHE A 417 -15.25 16.37 -21.77
CA PHE A 417 -13.94 16.12 -22.36
C PHE A 417 -12.97 17.18 -21.86
N LEU A 418 -11.84 16.76 -21.33
CA LEU A 418 -10.46 17.18 -21.57
C LEU A 418 -9.58 16.98 -20.32
N GLU A 419 -8.60 16.13 -20.54
CA GLU A 419 -7.21 16.11 -20.07
C GLU A 419 -6.84 16.13 -18.59
N TYR A 420 -6.04 15.17 -18.33
CA TYR A 420 -4.90 14.93 -17.44
C TYR A 420 -5.10 14.00 -16.26
N GLY A 421 -4.26 12.97 -16.34
CA GLY A 421 -4.15 11.88 -15.41
C GLY A 421 -3.88 12.26 -13.97
N SER A 422 -4.49 11.52 -13.11
CA SER A 422 -3.97 11.19 -11.81
C SER A 422 -4.48 9.80 -11.43
N GLU A 423 -3.53 8.95 -11.21
CA GLU A 423 -3.65 7.58 -10.78
C GLU A 423 -4.51 7.46 -9.52
N SER A 424 -5.58 6.69 -9.59
CA SER A 424 -6.28 6.21 -8.42
C SER A 424 -6.21 4.69 -8.42
N GLU A 425 -5.38 4.16 -7.53
CA GLU A 425 -5.26 2.75 -7.26
C GLU A 425 -6.63 2.15 -6.90
N SER A 426 -7.13 1.26 -7.75
CA SER A 426 -8.27 0.40 -7.46
C SER A 426 -7.74 -0.93 -6.91
N GLU A 427 -8.19 -1.29 -5.72
CA GLU A 427 -7.96 -2.63 -5.15
C GLU A 427 -8.67 -3.68 -6.02
N PRO A 428 -8.02 -4.79 -6.40
CA PRO A 428 -8.71 -5.91 -7.03
C PRO A 428 -9.47 -6.70 -5.96
N GLU A 429 -10.79 -6.77 -6.07
CA GLU A 429 -11.58 -7.79 -5.39
C GLU A 429 -11.34 -9.12 -6.10
N VAL A 430 -10.84 -10.08 -5.34
CA VAL A 430 -10.73 -11.47 -5.77
C VAL A 430 -12.10 -12.10 -5.55
N GLU A 431 -12.79 -12.44 -6.62
CA GLU A 431 -13.96 -13.32 -6.60
C GLU A 431 -13.53 -14.68 -6.07
N GLY A 432 -14.26 -15.17 -5.06
CA GLY A 432 -14.04 -16.47 -4.46
C GLY A 432 -14.40 -17.59 -5.43
N GLU A 433 -13.46 -18.41 -5.80
CA GLU A 433 -13.72 -19.76 -6.29
C GLU A 433 -13.81 -20.72 -5.09
N GLU A 434 -14.92 -21.44 -5.07
CA GLU A 434 -15.23 -22.46 -4.10
C GLU A 434 -14.25 -23.63 -4.14
N GLY A 435 -13.99 -24.12 -2.95
CA GLY A 435 -13.20 -25.25 -2.53
C GLY A 435 -12.85 -26.37 -3.50
N ARG A 436 -11.56 -26.63 -3.57
CA ARG A 436 -11.02 -27.99 -3.70
C ARG A 436 -10.10 -28.23 -2.52
N GLU A 437 -10.54 -29.10 -1.64
CA GLU A 437 -9.71 -29.70 -0.61
C GLU A 437 -8.57 -30.44 -1.31
N PHE A 438 -7.36 -29.95 -1.12
CA PHE A 438 -6.15 -30.72 -1.37
C PHE A 438 -5.74 -31.36 -0.05
N GLU A 439 -5.86 -32.67 0.02
CA GLU A 439 -5.24 -33.48 1.06
C GLU A 439 -3.74 -33.17 1.08
N SER A 440 -3.28 -32.68 2.21
CA SER A 440 -1.86 -32.47 2.48
C SER A 440 -1.22 -33.82 2.80
N GLU A 441 -0.35 -34.30 1.92
CA GLU A 441 0.59 -35.36 2.26
C GLU A 441 1.51 -34.89 3.39
N PRO A 442 1.84 -35.75 4.37
CA PRO A 442 2.73 -35.39 5.47
C PRO A 442 4.15 -35.17 4.92
N GLU A 443 4.70 -33.98 5.17
CA GLU A 443 6.11 -33.72 4.95
C GLU A 443 6.96 -34.68 5.80
N PRO A 444 8.02 -35.30 5.24
CA PRO A 444 8.91 -36.12 6.02
C PRO A 444 9.68 -35.25 7.03
N ASP A 445 9.72 -35.70 8.26
CA ASP A 445 10.53 -35.14 9.35
C ASP A 445 11.96 -34.92 8.85
N ALA A 446 12.32 -33.65 8.63
CA ALA A 446 13.68 -33.27 8.35
C ALA A 446 14.48 -33.40 9.64
N ASP A 447 15.21 -34.49 9.75
CA ASP A 447 16.29 -34.67 10.71
C ASP A 447 17.15 -33.40 10.72
N PRO A 448 17.46 -32.82 11.89
CA PRO A 448 18.41 -31.72 11.96
C PRO A 448 19.79 -32.28 11.67
N CYS A 449 20.09 -32.40 10.39
CA CYS A 449 21.42 -32.73 9.92
C CYS A 449 22.38 -31.68 10.49
N LEU A 450 23.17 -32.11 11.44
CA LEU A 450 24.39 -31.50 11.89
C LEU A 450 25.18 -31.06 10.63
N MET A 451 25.15 -29.76 10.37
CA MET A 451 26.14 -29.17 9.47
C MET A 451 27.47 -29.36 10.16
N GLU A 452 28.16 -30.47 9.85
CA GLU A 452 29.59 -30.57 10.06
C GLU A 452 30.20 -29.38 9.32
N GLU A 453 30.67 -28.39 10.07
CA GLU A 453 31.57 -27.37 9.55
C GLU A 453 32.83 -28.10 9.07
N TYR A 454 32.86 -28.36 7.76
CA TYR A 454 34.13 -28.69 7.12
C TYR A 454 35.06 -27.49 7.32
N PRO A 455 36.21 -27.64 8.02
CA PRO A 455 37.14 -26.53 8.17
C PRO A 455 37.65 -26.18 6.78
N LEU A 456 37.22 -25.04 6.27
CA LEU A 456 37.76 -24.46 5.05
C LEU A 456 39.29 -24.34 5.24
N PRO A 457 40.10 -24.70 4.26
CA PRO A 457 41.56 -24.55 4.35
C PRO A 457 41.86 -23.06 4.64
N PRO A 458 42.87 -22.76 5.49
CA PRO A 458 43.18 -21.40 5.88
C PRO A 458 43.42 -20.54 4.66
N ILE A 459 42.57 -19.55 4.46
CA ILE A 459 42.65 -18.59 3.36
C ILE A 459 43.94 -17.79 3.57
N PRO A 460 44.86 -17.74 2.58
CA PRO A 460 46.07 -16.94 2.71
C PRO A 460 45.70 -15.48 3.00
N LEU A 461 46.41 -14.86 3.95
CA LEU A 461 46.17 -13.52 4.49
C LEU A 461 46.03 -12.35 3.48
N ASN A 462 46.28 -12.60 2.20
CA ASN A 462 46.27 -11.60 1.11
C ASN A 462 45.20 -11.86 0.03
N ARG A 463 44.23 -12.74 0.24
CA ARG A 463 43.15 -12.94 -0.74
C ARG A 463 41.96 -12.05 -0.38
N PRO A 464 41.36 -11.34 -1.38
CA PRO A 464 40.11 -10.62 -1.14
C PRO A 464 39.04 -11.59 -0.62
N SER A 465 38.40 -11.21 0.48
CA SER A 465 37.40 -12.03 1.19
C SER A 465 35.97 -11.66 0.87
N SER A 466 35.77 -10.51 0.23
CA SER A 466 34.45 -10.01 -0.18
C SER A 466 34.42 -9.62 -1.66
N TYR A 467 33.23 -9.55 -2.24
CA TYR A 467 33.05 -9.09 -3.62
C TYR A 467 33.57 -7.67 -3.83
N ASP A 468 33.42 -6.78 -2.85
CA ASP A 468 33.87 -5.39 -2.92
C ASP A 468 35.40 -5.29 -2.88
N GLU A 469 36.06 -6.12 -2.08
CA GLU A 469 37.53 -6.24 -2.07
C GLU A 469 38.06 -6.80 -3.40
N CYS A 470 37.40 -7.82 -3.96
CA CYS A 470 37.75 -8.38 -5.28
C CYS A 470 37.58 -7.33 -6.38
N TYR A 471 36.50 -6.55 -6.35
CA TYR A 471 36.27 -5.49 -7.33
C TYR A 471 37.31 -4.37 -7.23
N SER A 472 37.66 -3.97 -6.01
CA SER A 472 38.69 -2.97 -5.75
C SER A 472 40.07 -3.42 -6.21
N ALA A 473 40.43 -4.68 -5.93
CA ALA A 473 41.68 -5.30 -6.41
C ALA A 473 41.74 -5.39 -7.94
N LEU A 474 40.64 -5.81 -8.58
CA LEU A 474 40.54 -5.86 -10.04
C LEU A 474 40.75 -4.47 -10.66
N ARG A 475 40.15 -3.44 -10.08
CA ARG A 475 40.28 -2.07 -10.56
C ARG A 475 41.68 -1.53 -10.38
N SER A 476 42.35 -1.81 -9.26
CA SER A 476 43.71 -1.33 -8.99
C SER A 476 44.78 -1.88 -9.93
N ILE A 477 44.54 -3.10 -10.44
CA ILE A 477 45.48 -3.77 -11.36
C ILE A 477 45.17 -3.45 -12.83
N ASN A 478 43.90 -3.09 -13.12
CA ASN A 478 43.38 -2.94 -14.48
C ASN A 478 44.26 -2.03 -15.35
N ASP A 479 44.62 -0.84 -14.83
CA ASP A 479 45.34 0.17 -15.60
C ASP A 479 46.76 -0.31 -15.93
N LYS A 480 47.46 -0.94 -14.97
CA LYS A 480 48.81 -1.50 -15.17
C LYS A 480 48.85 -2.62 -16.20
N VAL A 481 47.84 -3.49 -16.19
CA VAL A 481 47.74 -4.60 -17.13
C VAL A 481 47.38 -4.09 -18.53
N GLN A 482 46.52 -3.09 -18.64
CA GLN A 482 46.15 -2.51 -19.93
C GLN A 482 47.34 -1.88 -20.66
N GLU A 483 48.23 -1.23 -19.93
CA GLU A 483 49.45 -0.63 -20.51
C GLU A 483 50.40 -1.69 -21.08
N ALA A 484 50.47 -2.87 -20.47
CA ALA A 484 51.36 -3.96 -20.87
C ALA A 484 50.86 -4.81 -22.05
N LEU A 485 49.57 -4.72 -22.43
CA LEU A 485 48.96 -5.59 -23.43
C LEU A 485 49.00 -4.98 -24.84
N SER A 486 49.18 -5.85 -25.87
CA SER A 486 48.98 -5.48 -27.28
C SER A 486 47.52 -5.08 -27.57
N SER A 487 47.30 -4.34 -28.68
CA SER A 487 45.96 -3.78 -29.00
C SER A 487 44.84 -4.83 -29.05
N PRO A 488 44.99 -6.00 -29.73
CA PRO A 488 43.96 -7.04 -29.74
C PRO A 488 43.72 -7.65 -28.35
N SER A 489 44.81 -7.97 -27.62
CA SER A 489 44.73 -8.54 -26.26
C SER A 489 44.13 -7.57 -25.26
N ARG A 490 44.40 -6.30 -25.41
CA ARG A 490 43.80 -5.21 -24.60
C ARG A 490 42.29 -5.16 -24.79
N ALA A 491 41.78 -5.31 -26.00
CA ALA A 491 40.35 -5.32 -26.28
C ALA A 491 39.67 -6.51 -25.61
N GLN A 492 40.23 -7.72 -25.71
CA GLN A 492 39.70 -8.90 -25.04
C GLN A 492 39.75 -8.78 -23.51
N TYR A 493 40.88 -8.32 -22.96
CA TYR A 493 41.04 -8.08 -21.54
C TYR A 493 40.00 -7.10 -20.99
N ASN A 494 39.73 -6.01 -21.70
CA ASN A 494 38.70 -5.01 -21.32
C ASN A 494 37.31 -5.64 -21.26
N VAL A 495 36.97 -6.52 -22.20
CA VAL A 495 35.66 -7.22 -22.18
C VAL A 495 35.55 -8.10 -20.93
N ILE A 496 36.61 -8.88 -20.65
CA ILE A 496 36.65 -9.79 -19.49
C ILE A 496 36.57 -8.99 -18.19
N THR A 497 37.38 -7.92 -18.05
CA THR A 497 37.41 -7.10 -16.82
C THR A 497 36.08 -6.42 -16.55
N LYS A 498 35.44 -5.87 -17.58
CA LYS A 498 34.10 -5.26 -17.45
C LYS A 498 33.06 -6.30 -17.05
N SER A 499 33.07 -7.48 -17.69
CA SER A 499 32.14 -8.57 -17.36
C SER A 499 32.35 -9.06 -15.93
N THR A 500 33.64 -9.29 -15.53
CA THR A 500 33.96 -9.68 -14.15
C THR A 500 33.54 -8.63 -13.14
N GLY A 501 33.74 -7.34 -13.44
CA GLY A 501 33.24 -6.25 -12.59
C GLY A 501 31.72 -6.28 -12.38
N VAL A 502 30.95 -6.54 -13.43
CA VAL A 502 29.49 -6.69 -13.34
C VAL A 502 29.12 -7.91 -12.49
N PHE A 503 29.80 -9.05 -12.63
CA PHE A 503 29.55 -10.24 -11.81
C PHE A 503 29.88 -10.00 -10.34
N LEU A 504 30.98 -9.32 -10.03
CA LEU A 504 31.36 -8.98 -8.66
C LEU A 504 30.33 -8.03 -8.02
N MET A 505 29.88 -7.00 -8.73
CA MET A 505 28.82 -6.10 -8.24
C MET A 505 27.51 -6.83 -7.99
N ARG A 506 27.11 -7.76 -8.88
CA ARG A 506 25.93 -8.60 -8.65
C ARG A 506 26.09 -9.49 -7.43
N GLY A 507 27.30 -10.06 -7.24
CA GLY A 507 27.63 -10.85 -6.05
C GLY A 507 27.48 -10.07 -4.75
N SER A 508 27.98 -8.83 -4.70
CA SER A 508 27.81 -7.92 -3.55
C SER A 508 26.33 -7.62 -3.25
N LEU A 509 25.52 -7.38 -4.30
CA LEU A 509 24.07 -7.20 -4.11
C LEU A 509 23.41 -8.45 -3.55
N HIS A 510 23.76 -9.64 -4.02
CA HIS A 510 23.22 -10.90 -3.49
C HIS A 510 23.67 -11.17 -2.04
N GLU A 511 24.90 -10.84 -1.66
CA GLU A 511 25.33 -10.90 -0.24
C GLU A 511 24.46 -10.02 0.66
N MET A 512 24.17 -8.80 0.21
CA MET A 512 23.28 -7.89 0.95
C MET A 512 21.88 -8.50 1.11
N GLU A 513 21.31 -9.07 0.05
CA GLU A 513 20.00 -9.73 0.10
C GLU A 513 19.99 -10.93 1.04
N VAL A 514 21.02 -11.79 0.98
CA VAL A 514 21.18 -12.95 1.88
C VAL A 514 21.32 -12.52 3.33
N ALA A 515 22.09 -11.46 3.61
CA ALA A 515 22.21 -10.91 4.96
C ALA A 515 20.88 -10.39 5.50
N GLN A 516 20.10 -9.70 4.67
CA GLN A 516 18.75 -9.24 5.02
C GLN A 516 17.79 -10.42 5.28
N ALA A 517 17.81 -11.45 4.42
CA ALA A 517 16.98 -12.63 4.59
C ALA A 517 17.32 -13.40 5.88
N ARG A 518 18.62 -13.57 6.21
CA ARG A 518 19.07 -14.18 7.47
C ARG A 518 18.62 -13.38 8.69
N ALA A 519 18.74 -12.06 8.65
CA ALA A 519 18.27 -11.18 9.73
C ALA A 519 16.76 -11.32 9.93
N GLY A 520 15.97 -11.37 8.85
CA GLY A 520 14.53 -11.61 8.88
C GLY A 520 14.17 -12.98 9.48
N ALA A 521 14.87 -14.04 9.08
CA ALA A 521 14.65 -15.39 9.58
C ALA A 521 14.95 -15.49 11.09
N ILE A 522 16.07 -14.92 11.57
CA ILE A 522 16.42 -14.88 13.00
C ILE A 522 15.34 -14.14 13.78
N GLN A 523 14.86 -13.02 13.26
CA GLN A 523 13.83 -12.25 13.92
C GLN A 523 12.51 -13.02 13.99
N THR A 524 12.14 -13.73 12.93
CA THR A 524 10.95 -14.59 12.87
C THR A 524 11.05 -15.73 13.88
N HIS A 525 12.20 -16.38 13.99
CA HIS A 525 12.43 -17.44 14.98
C HIS A 525 12.30 -16.93 16.43
N LYS A 526 12.92 -15.79 16.75
CA LYS A 526 12.78 -15.14 18.08
C LYS A 526 11.31 -14.80 18.39
N ARG A 527 10.53 -14.38 17.40
CA ARG A 527 9.08 -14.09 17.54
C ARG A 527 8.28 -15.34 17.87
N LYS A 528 8.52 -16.46 17.18
CA LYS A 528 7.84 -17.74 17.42
C LYS A 528 8.08 -18.25 18.85
N LEU A 529 9.29 -18.12 19.38
CA LEU A 529 9.64 -18.51 20.76
C LEU A 529 8.86 -17.71 21.81
N ASN A 530 8.57 -16.43 21.57
CA ASN A 530 7.88 -15.55 22.52
C ASN A 530 6.35 -15.49 22.29
N ALA A 531 5.84 -16.08 21.21
CA ALA A 531 4.44 -15.94 20.80
C ALA A 531 3.41 -16.54 21.79
N ARG A 532 3.83 -17.42 22.69
CA ARG A 532 2.92 -18.12 23.64
C ARG A 532 2.89 -17.51 25.05
N LYS A 533 3.67 -16.46 25.33
CA LYS A 533 3.70 -15.83 26.65
C LYS A 533 2.56 -14.83 26.77
N SER A 534 1.63 -15.08 27.70
CA SER A 534 0.49 -14.21 28.01
C SER A 534 0.83 -13.25 29.15
N LEU A 535 0.29 -12.02 29.08
CA LEU A 535 0.29 -11.03 30.15
C LEU A 535 -1.00 -11.02 30.97
N GLY A 536 -2.12 -11.50 30.42
CA GLY A 536 -3.40 -11.57 31.10
C GLY A 536 -4.55 -11.95 30.16
N LYS A 537 -5.67 -12.37 30.72
CA LYS A 537 -6.93 -12.61 30.01
C LYS A 537 -7.83 -11.37 30.17
N GLY A 538 -8.37 -10.87 29.06
CA GLY A 538 -9.29 -9.73 29.06
C GLY A 538 -8.69 -8.44 29.58
N GLY A 539 -9.54 -7.42 29.71
CA GLY A 539 -9.17 -6.14 30.25
C GLY A 539 -8.35 -5.26 29.30
N SER A 540 -7.83 -4.17 29.83
CA SER A 540 -6.96 -3.23 29.10
C SER A 540 -5.68 -2.96 29.91
N ILE A 541 -4.58 -2.73 29.22
CA ILE A 541 -3.30 -2.44 29.84
C ILE A 541 -2.60 -1.28 29.13
N LEU A 542 -1.99 -0.38 29.89
CA LEU A 542 -1.11 0.64 29.36
C LEU A 542 0.21 0.00 28.89
N ALA A 543 0.73 0.43 27.78
CA ALA A 543 1.95 -0.11 27.21
C ALA A 543 3.15 -0.04 28.18
N ARG A 544 3.31 1.07 28.94
CA ARG A 544 4.36 1.19 29.97
C ARG A 544 4.22 0.15 31.09
N ASP A 545 2.98 -0.11 31.53
CA ASP A 545 2.71 -1.05 32.64
C ASP A 545 2.96 -2.49 32.16
N ALA A 546 2.61 -2.79 30.89
CA ALA A 546 2.95 -4.05 30.25
C ALA A 546 4.46 -4.25 30.13
N LEU A 547 5.17 -3.25 29.63
CA LEU A 547 6.64 -3.29 29.50
C LEU A 547 7.32 -3.44 30.85
N GLN A 548 6.80 -2.78 31.89
CA GLN A 548 7.31 -2.94 33.25
C GLN A 548 7.10 -4.39 33.79
N LYS A 549 5.88 -4.92 33.64
CA LYS A 549 5.59 -6.32 34.00
C LYS A 549 6.50 -7.31 33.27
N ILE A 550 6.78 -7.07 32.00
CA ILE A 550 7.70 -7.91 31.21
C ILE A 550 9.11 -7.84 31.75
N LYS A 551 9.60 -6.64 32.10
CA LYS A 551 10.93 -6.46 32.70
C LYS A 551 11.04 -7.16 34.06
N ASP A 552 10.04 -6.99 34.93
CA ASP A 552 10.01 -7.60 36.24
C ASP A 552 9.98 -9.13 36.15
N LYS A 553 9.17 -9.69 35.27
CA LYS A 553 9.10 -11.12 34.98
C LYS A 553 10.43 -11.68 34.48
N ARG A 554 11.09 -10.98 33.53
CA ARG A 554 12.42 -11.39 33.04
C ARG A 554 13.48 -11.36 34.14
N ARG A 555 13.44 -10.35 35.02
CA ARG A 555 14.32 -10.25 36.16
C ARG A 555 14.10 -11.43 37.12
N GLN A 556 12.85 -11.73 37.45
CA GLN A 556 12.50 -12.86 38.29
C GLN A 556 12.93 -14.20 37.67
N GLU A 557 12.68 -14.42 36.36
CA GLU A 557 13.15 -15.61 35.64
C GLU A 557 14.69 -15.73 35.67
N ALA A 558 15.42 -14.62 35.56
CA ALA A 558 16.89 -14.60 35.66
C ALA A 558 17.38 -14.94 37.07
N ASP A 559 16.76 -14.36 38.11
CA ASP A 559 17.08 -14.63 39.53
C ASP A 559 16.80 -16.09 39.87
N ASP A 560 15.71 -16.66 39.40
CA ASP A 560 15.37 -18.07 39.61
C ASP A 560 16.34 -19.01 38.87
N LYS A 561 16.78 -18.67 37.68
CA LYS A 561 17.83 -19.40 36.98
C LYS A 561 19.15 -19.36 37.73
N LEU A 562 19.52 -18.18 38.26
CA LEU A 562 20.73 -18.03 39.09
C LEU A 562 20.66 -18.86 40.36
N LYS A 563 19.50 -18.84 41.07
CA LYS A 563 19.26 -19.69 42.25
C LYS A 563 19.38 -21.17 41.93
N ARG A 564 18.79 -21.63 40.83
CA ARG A 564 18.89 -23.04 40.36
C ARG A 564 20.33 -23.40 40.01
N ALA A 565 21.07 -22.53 39.33
CA ALA A 565 22.48 -22.75 39.00
C ALA A 565 23.33 -22.85 40.27
N LYS A 566 23.18 -21.93 41.26
CA LYS A 566 23.87 -21.99 42.55
C LYS A 566 23.56 -23.29 43.29
N LYS A 567 22.28 -23.71 43.33
CA LYS A 567 21.89 -24.98 43.96
C LYS A 567 22.53 -26.19 43.26
N ALA A 568 22.59 -26.18 41.92
CA ALA A 568 23.23 -27.24 41.15
C ALA A 568 24.73 -27.34 41.44
N ILE A 569 25.44 -26.20 41.55
CA ILE A 569 26.85 -26.14 41.94
C ILE A 569 27.04 -26.74 43.34
N THR A 570 26.24 -26.31 44.32
CA THR A 570 26.32 -26.85 45.70
C THR A 570 26.08 -28.37 45.74
N VAL A 571 25.11 -28.86 44.95
CA VAL A 571 24.86 -30.31 44.86
C VAL A 571 26.05 -31.04 44.20
N ALA A 572 26.65 -30.47 43.17
CA ALA A 572 27.82 -31.04 42.51
C ALA A 572 29.05 -31.05 43.45
N GLU A 573 29.29 -29.97 44.20
CA GLU A 573 30.36 -29.89 45.22
C GLU A 573 30.17 -30.93 46.33
N ASN A 574 28.96 -31.07 46.86
CA ASN A 574 28.66 -32.06 47.86
C ASN A 574 28.84 -33.50 47.33
N LYS A 575 28.45 -33.75 46.09
CA LYS A 575 28.68 -35.05 45.41
C LYS A 575 30.18 -35.34 45.26
N ALA A 576 30.98 -34.34 44.87
CA ALA A 576 32.43 -34.47 44.76
C ALA A 576 33.09 -34.71 46.12
N LYS A 577 32.69 -33.97 47.16
CA LYS A 577 33.16 -34.19 48.55
C LYS A 577 32.86 -35.60 49.05
N ASN A 578 31.64 -36.09 48.81
CA ASN A 578 31.26 -37.45 49.21
C ASN A 578 32.06 -38.51 48.40
N ALA A 579 32.26 -38.33 47.13
CA ALA A 579 33.09 -39.23 46.32
C ALA A 579 34.55 -39.27 46.77
N LEU A 580 35.12 -38.12 47.16
CA LEU A 580 36.48 -38.07 47.78
C LEU A 580 36.53 -38.79 49.12
N ARG A 581 35.53 -38.59 49.95
CA ARG A 581 35.42 -39.31 51.27
C ARG A 581 35.34 -40.81 51.08
N ASP A 582 34.51 -41.28 50.11
CA ASP A 582 34.36 -42.71 49.82
C ASP A 582 35.65 -43.31 49.25
N ARG A 583 36.41 -42.59 48.41
CA ARG A 583 37.73 -42.99 47.95
C ARG A 583 38.71 -43.09 49.11
N GLY A 584 38.73 -42.12 49.99
CA GLY A 584 39.57 -42.18 51.21
C GLY A 584 39.21 -43.32 52.14
N VAL A 585 37.92 -43.67 52.24
CA VAL A 585 37.50 -44.86 53.05
C VAL A 585 37.94 -46.16 52.40
N ARG A 586 37.82 -46.26 51.06
CA ARG A 586 38.31 -47.45 50.29
C ARG A 586 39.83 -47.59 50.40
N ALA A 587 40.60 -46.53 50.19
CA ALA A 587 42.06 -46.57 50.34
C ALA A 587 42.50 -47.03 51.70
N ARG A 588 41.85 -46.55 52.78
CA ARG A 588 42.15 -47.04 54.18
C ARG A 588 41.79 -48.51 54.41
N LYS A 589 40.69 -49.00 53.79
CA LYS A 589 40.34 -50.44 53.84
C LYS A 589 41.34 -51.28 53.08
N ASP A 590 41.77 -50.85 51.92
CA ASP A 590 42.79 -51.57 51.14
C ASP A 590 44.15 -51.58 51.80
N GLU A 591 44.56 -50.49 52.45
CA GLU A 591 45.77 -50.40 53.27
C GLU A 591 45.71 -51.36 54.43
N LYS A 592 44.59 -51.42 55.16
CA LYS A 592 44.37 -52.32 56.26
C LYS A 592 44.36 -53.81 55.83
N ALA A 593 43.79 -54.09 54.64
CA ALA A 593 43.83 -55.41 54.06
C ALA A 593 45.29 -55.86 53.68
N ARG A 594 46.09 -54.92 53.15
CA ARG A 594 47.51 -55.16 52.85
C ARG A 594 48.31 -55.43 54.10
N GLN A 595 48.10 -54.64 55.20
CA GLN A 595 48.78 -54.86 56.49
C GLN A 595 48.37 -56.16 57.19
N SER A 596 47.23 -56.75 56.89
CA SER A 596 46.82 -58.07 57.45
C SER A 596 47.30 -59.27 56.62
N LEU A 597 47.96 -59.05 55.47
CA LEU A 597 48.56 -60.07 54.59
C LEU A 597 50.10 -60.20 54.82
N HIS A 598 50.67 -59.31 55.58
CA HIS A 598 52.04 -59.40 56.15
C HIS A 598 51.96 -59.77 57.62
#